data_5d6317a1b377718bf987b9e30c06423b
#
_entry.id   5d6317a1b377718bf987b9e30c06423b
#
_cell.length_a   1.000
_cell.length_b   1.000
_cell.length_c   1.000
_cell.angle_alpha   90.00
_cell.angle_beta   90.00
_cell.angle_gamma   90.00
#
_symmetry.space_group_name_H-M   'P 1'
#
loop_
_entity.id
_entity.type
_entity.pdbx_description
1 polymer ?
#
loop_
_entity_poly.entity_id
_entity_poly.type
_entity_poly.pdbx_seq_one_letter_code
_entity_poly.pdbx_strand_id
1 'polypeptide(L)'
;DVAWKEILQQSGLSDPINRENPDAPAEQGESFLVPVTYMNSSADLKDFVGRHGGVVCTSSNAKGVLNWAFERAGEDGAVLFFPDQHLGRNTGTAMGIKADKMPTWIPNIGSMGEVKGSRIILWHGFCSVHTRFTVEQIEGFRQRYPEGYVVIHPESPIESVQVADANGSTQFIRNYVANLPSGSAVAIGTEINMVARLADEHPDKHIECLDPEICPCSTMYMIHPAYLMDVLERI
;
A
#
# COMPACT_ATOMS: atom_id res chain seq x y z
N ASP A 1 -11.42 7.84 15.78
CA ASP A 1 -11.60 7.52 17.23
C ASP A 1 -12.62 6.42 17.48
N VAL A 2 -13.80 6.40 16.82
CA VAL A 2 -14.83 5.37 17.06
C VAL A 2 -14.34 4.00 16.61
N ALA A 3 -13.96 3.85 15.34
CA ALA A 3 -13.46 2.59 14.80
C ALA A 3 -12.24 2.06 15.57
N TRP A 4 -11.33 2.94 16.01
CA TRP A 4 -10.18 2.55 16.82
C TRP A 4 -10.59 1.87 18.13
N LYS A 5 -11.53 2.46 18.86
CA LYS A 5 -12.07 1.89 20.10
C LYS A 5 -12.78 0.56 19.87
N GLU A 6 -13.56 0.47 18.80
CA GLU A 6 -14.26 -0.77 18.42
C GLU A 6 -13.26 -1.89 18.07
N ILE A 7 -12.19 -1.58 17.33
CA ILE A 7 -11.15 -2.55 16.98
C ILE A 7 -10.40 -3.02 18.23
N LEU A 8 -10.02 -2.12 19.13
CA LEU A 8 -9.40 -2.46 20.41
C LEU A 8 -10.30 -3.39 21.23
N GLN A 9 -11.60 -3.09 21.32
CA GLN A 9 -12.56 -3.93 22.04
C GLN A 9 -12.70 -5.32 21.43
N GLN A 10 -12.80 -5.42 20.09
CA GLN A 10 -12.97 -6.69 19.39
C GLN A 10 -11.70 -7.54 19.36
N SER A 11 -10.54 -6.91 19.23
CA SER A 11 -9.25 -7.60 19.26
C SER A 11 -8.82 -8.04 20.64
N GLY A 12 -9.22 -7.30 21.67
CA GLY A 12 -8.74 -7.45 23.05
C GLY A 12 -7.32 -6.91 23.25
N LEU A 13 -6.81 -6.13 22.31
CA LEU A 13 -5.47 -5.54 22.36
C LEU A 13 -5.48 -4.21 23.12
N SER A 14 -4.32 -3.82 23.65
CA SER A 14 -4.10 -2.54 24.32
C SER A 14 -3.71 -1.43 23.35
N ASP A 15 -4.04 -0.18 23.71
CA ASP A 15 -3.59 1.01 22.99
C ASP A 15 -2.18 1.39 23.44
N PRO A 16 -1.19 1.53 22.54
CA PRO A 16 0.17 1.95 22.91
C PRO A 16 0.25 3.33 23.58
N ILE A 17 -0.71 4.22 23.35
CA ILE A 17 -0.75 5.56 23.98
C ILE A 17 -0.74 5.52 25.50
N ASN A 18 -1.18 4.40 26.08
CA ASN A 18 -1.24 4.20 27.54
C ASN A 18 0.10 3.75 28.14
N ARG A 19 1.15 3.58 27.30
CA ARG A 19 2.50 3.21 27.76
C ARG A 19 3.28 4.46 28.16
N GLU A 20 4.20 4.28 29.10
CA GLU A 20 5.19 5.34 29.45
C GLU A 20 6.05 5.72 28.24
N ASN A 21 6.42 4.73 27.40
CA ASN A 21 7.09 4.94 26.12
C ASN A 21 6.33 4.17 25.02
N PRO A 22 5.45 4.83 24.26
CA PRO A 22 4.69 4.20 23.16
C PRO A 22 5.56 3.62 22.05
N ASP A 23 6.78 4.14 21.88
CA ASP A 23 7.71 3.71 20.82
C ASP A 23 8.58 2.51 21.22
N ALA A 24 8.54 2.08 22.46
CA ALA A 24 9.31 0.92 22.90
C ALA A 24 8.76 -0.40 22.32
N PRO A 25 9.62 -1.39 22.03
CA PRO A 25 9.16 -2.75 21.75
C PRO A 25 8.29 -3.29 22.90
N ALA A 26 7.33 -4.18 22.56
CA ALA A 26 6.51 -4.84 23.58
C ALA A 26 7.37 -5.76 24.44
N GLU A 27 7.08 -5.78 25.73
CA GLU A 27 7.68 -6.74 26.67
C GLU A 27 6.94 -8.08 26.60
N GLN A 28 7.52 -9.10 27.24
CA GLN A 28 6.91 -10.44 27.26
C GLN A 28 5.51 -10.41 27.90
N GLY A 29 4.51 -10.86 27.14
CA GLY A 29 3.13 -10.90 27.56
C GLY A 29 2.32 -9.63 27.27
N GLU A 30 2.96 -8.59 26.75
CA GLU A 30 2.24 -7.41 26.24
C GLU A 30 1.76 -7.62 24.81
N SER A 31 0.58 -7.07 24.50
CA SER A 31 -0.04 -7.15 23.18
C SER A 31 -0.77 -5.86 22.85
N PHE A 32 -0.30 -5.18 21.79
CA PHE A 32 -0.81 -3.88 21.41
C PHE A 32 -1.38 -3.90 19.99
N LEU A 33 -2.27 -2.94 19.72
CA LEU A 33 -2.69 -2.56 18.38
C LEU A 33 -1.85 -1.35 17.93
N VAL A 34 -0.93 -1.54 16.99
CA VAL A 34 -0.04 -0.48 16.49
C VAL A 34 -0.59 0.06 15.16
N PRO A 35 -0.89 1.37 15.06
CA PRO A 35 -1.37 1.94 13.80
C PRO A 35 -0.20 2.24 12.85
N VAL A 36 -0.36 1.89 11.58
CA VAL A 36 0.56 2.24 10.50
C VAL A 36 -0.21 2.91 9.39
N THR A 37 0.23 4.07 8.93
CA THR A 37 -0.40 4.73 7.79
C THR A 37 0.53 4.87 6.59
N TYR A 38 -0.03 4.61 5.42
CA TYR A 38 0.64 4.93 4.16
C TYR A 38 0.73 6.45 3.97
N MET A 39 1.80 6.92 3.34
CA MET A 39 2.06 8.35 3.15
C MET A 39 0.93 9.09 2.42
N ASN A 40 0.20 8.40 1.53
CA ASN A 40 -0.97 8.94 0.84
C ASN A 40 -2.20 8.95 1.77
N SER A 41 -2.15 9.78 2.79
CA SER A 41 -3.17 9.94 3.83
C SER A 41 -3.20 11.38 4.33
N SER A 42 -4.28 11.75 5.03
CA SER A 42 -4.42 13.10 5.58
C SER A 42 -3.43 13.38 6.72
N ALA A 43 -3.17 14.66 6.98
CA ALA A 43 -2.35 15.08 8.10
C ALA A 43 -2.96 14.65 9.45
N ASP A 44 -4.29 14.75 9.60
CA ASP A 44 -4.99 14.33 10.82
C ASP A 44 -4.81 12.84 11.11
N LEU A 45 -4.82 11.98 10.05
CA LEU A 45 -4.56 10.56 10.24
C LEU A 45 -3.12 10.29 10.65
N LYS A 46 -2.16 11.02 10.09
CA LYS A 46 -0.74 10.92 10.47
C LYS A 46 -0.51 11.36 11.92
N ASP A 47 -1.15 12.44 12.35
CA ASP A 47 -1.12 12.92 13.73
C ASP A 47 -1.74 11.89 14.69
N PHE A 48 -2.91 11.33 14.34
CA PHE A 48 -3.53 10.22 15.09
C PHE A 48 -2.56 9.03 15.24
N VAL A 49 -1.97 8.57 14.13
CA VAL A 49 -1.03 7.44 14.12
C VAL A 49 0.17 7.73 15.00
N GLY A 50 0.77 8.92 14.92
CA GLY A 50 1.90 9.32 15.76
C GLY A 50 1.56 9.33 17.25
N ARG A 51 0.39 9.87 17.63
CA ARG A 51 -0.06 9.88 19.04
C ARG A 51 -0.28 8.49 19.62
N HIS A 52 -0.65 7.51 18.81
CA HIS A 52 -0.85 6.12 19.22
C HIS A 52 0.39 5.23 19.01
N GLY A 53 1.59 5.81 18.99
CA GLY A 53 2.85 5.05 18.88
C GLY A 53 3.07 4.36 17.54
N GLY A 54 2.44 4.87 16.50
CA GLY A 54 2.54 4.33 15.15
C GLY A 54 3.45 5.15 14.24
N VAL A 55 3.48 4.81 12.95
CA VAL A 55 4.43 5.39 12.00
C VAL A 55 3.85 5.47 10.58
N VAL A 56 4.42 6.37 9.77
CA VAL A 56 4.10 6.52 8.34
C VAL A 56 5.01 5.61 7.52
N CYS A 57 4.44 4.90 6.54
CA CYS A 57 5.19 4.12 5.55
C CYS A 57 5.03 4.65 4.13
N THR A 58 5.87 4.18 3.24
CA THR A 58 5.77 4.29 1.78
C THR A 58 5.65 2.88 1.18
N SER A 59 5.30 2.77 -0.10
CA SER A 59 5.29 1.47 -0.79
C SER A 59 6.68 0.81 -0.84
N SER A 60 7.76 1.58 -0.75
CA SER A 60 9.12 1.04 -0.77
C SER A 60 9.63 0.52 0.58
N ASN A 61 9.08 1.00 1.70
CA ASN A 61 9.53 0.60 3.04
C ASN A 61 8.46 -0.10 3.88
N ALA A 62 7.27 -0.37 3.32
CA ALA A 62 6.13 -0.95 4.04
C ALA A 62 6.49 -2.24 4.79
N LYS A 63 7.27 -3.14 4.18
CA LYS A 63 7.75 -4.37 4.83
C LYS A 63 8.61 -4.09 6.07
N GLY A 64 9.56 -3.16 5.96
CA GLY A 64 10.40 -2.77 7.10
C GLY A 64 9.60 -2.11 8.22
N VAL A 65 8.64 -1.27 7.85
CA VAL A 65 7.73 -0.62 8.80
C VAL A 65 6.81 -1.64 9.49
N LEU A 66 6.28 -2.62 8.76
CA LEU A 66 5.48 -3.69 9.38
C LEU A 66 6.30 -4.52 10.38
N ASN A 67 7.56 -4.88 10.06
CA ASN A 67 8.43 -5.55 11.02
C ASN A 67 8.63 -4.71 12.28
N TRP A 68 8.94 -3.42 12.11
CA TRP A 68 9.06 -2.47 13.21
C TRP A 68 7.79 -2.40 14.07
N ALA A 69 6.62 -2.37 13.43
CA ALA A 69 5.34 -2.32 14.12
C ALA A 69 5.02 -3.62 14.87
N PHE A 70 5.38 -4.78 14.30
CA PHE A 70 5.20 -6.08 14.98
C PHE A 70 6.06 -6.26 16.22
N GLU A 71 7.27 -5.71 16.23
CA GLU A 71 8.11 -5.68 17.45
C GLU A 71 7.43 -4.90 18.59
N ARG A 72 6.71 -3.83 18.23
CA ARG A 72 5.99 -2.98 19.19
C ARG A 72 4.62 -3.52 19.55
N ALA A 73 3.99 -4.24 18.64
CA ALA A 73 2.72 -4.90 18.88
C ALA A 73 2.84 -6.10 19.83
N GLY A 74 3.99 -6.77 19.85
CA GLY A 74 4.20 -8.02 20.57
C GLY A 74 3.79 -9.26 19.77
N GLU A 75 4.02 -10.44 20.36
CA GLU A 75 3.79 -11.72 19.68
C GLU A 75 2.33 -11.89 19.27
N ASP A 76 1.40 -11.61 20.17
CA ASP A 76 -0.04 -11.71 19.96
C ASP A 76 -0.69 -10.38 19.54
N GLY A 77 0.09 -9.33 19.34
CA GLY A 77 -0.39 -8.03 18.91
C GLY A 77 -0.65 -7.95 17.41
N ALA A 78 -1.26 -6.84 17.00
CA ALA A 78 -1.62 -6.60 15.60
C ALA A 78 -1.28 -5.18 15.12
N VAL A 79 -1.24 -5.02 13.82
CA VAL A 79 -1.10 -3.72 13.15
C VAL A 79 -2.45 -3.33 12.53
N LEU A 80 -2.90 -2.09 12.75
CA LEU A 80 -3.98 -1.49 11.95
C LEU A 80 -3.36 -0.68 10.82
N PHE A 81 -3.55 -1.14 9.57
CA PHE A 81 -2.93 -0.55 8.39
C PHE A 81 -3.90 0.35 7.64
N PHE A 82 -3.52 1.62 7.49
CA PHE A 82 -4.29 2.67 6.81
C PHE A 82 -3.58 3.20 5.55
N PRO A 83 -4.28 3.90 4.65
CA PRO A 83 -5.70 3.74 4.35
C PRO A 83 -5.92 2.67 3.30
N ASP A 84 -4.87 2.20 2.64
CA ASP A 84 -4.92 1.30 1.48
C ASP A 84 -4.84 -0.17 1.89
N GLN A 85 -5.96 -0.89 1.70
CA GLN A 85 -6.05 -2.31 2.03
C GLN A 85 -5.14 -3.19 1.17
N HIS A 86 -4.95 -2.82 -0.10
CA HIS A 86 -4.18 -3.63 -1.05
C HIS A 86 -2.69 -3.58 -0.75
N LEU A 87 -2.13 -2.38 -0.48
CA LEU A 87 -0.74 -2.25 -0.05
C LEU A 87 -0.47 -3.06 1.22
N GLY A 88 -1.35 -2.96 2.21
CA GLY A 88 -1.23 -3.71 3.47
C GLY A 88 -1.31 -5.22 3.24
N ARG A 89 -2.28 -5.69 2.46
CA ARG A 89 -2.50 -7.10 2.12
C ARG A 89 -1.34 -7.68 1.33
N ASN A 90 -0.93 -7.00 0.25
CA ASN A 90 0.17 -7.47 -0.60
C ASN A 90 1.49 -7.53 0.17
N THR A 91 1.76 -6.53 1.02
CA THR A 91 2.95 -6.54 1.88
C THR A 91 2.89 -7.67 2.90
N GLY A 92 1.76 -7.84 3.60
CA GLY A 92 1.56 -8.92 4.57
C GLY A 92 1.68 -10.31 3.94
N THR A 93 1.10 -10.51 2.76
CA THR A 93 1.21 -11.77 2.00
C THR A 93 2.67 -12.06 1.62
N ALA A 94 3.42 -11.06 1.16
CA ALA A 94 4.85 -11.18 0.85
C ALA A 94 5.72 -11.45 2.10
N MET A 95 5.19 -11.16 3.30
CA MET A 95 5.81 -11.52 4.59
C MET A 95 5.37 -12.89 5.11
N GLY A 96 4.51 -13.63 4.39
CA GLY A 96 4.00 -14.95 4.76
C GLY A 96 2.80 -14.92 5.71
N ILE A 97 2.18 -13.77 5.93
CA ILE A 97 0.98 -13.66 6.76
C ILE A 97 -0.21 -14.21 5.95
N LYS A 98 -0.94 -15.15 6.54
CA LYS A 98 -2.10 -15.79 5.91
C LYS A 98 -3.28 -14.83 5.80
N ALA A 99 -4.11 -15.01 4.77
CA ALA A 99 -5.26 -14.14 4.50
C ALA A 99 -6.26 -14.07 5.65
N ASP A 100 -6.49 -15.17 6.37
CA ASP A 100 -7.35 -15.22 7.55
C ASP A 100 -6.83 -14.40 8.75
N LYS A 101 -5.54 -14.05 8.74
CA LYS A 101 -4.89 -13.16 9.71
C LYS A 101 -4.86 -11.70 9.28
N MET A 102 -5.52 -11.37 8.17
CA MET A 102 -5.60 -10.02 7.59
C MET A 102 -7.06 -9.61 7.29
N PRO A 103 -7.95 -9.55 8.31
CA PRO A 103 -9.32 -9.09 8.12
C PRO A 103 -9.37 -7.64 7.65
N THR A 104 -10.44 -7.28 6.93
CA THR A 104 -10.67 -5.91 6.47
C THR A 104 -11.71 -5.23 7.35
N TRP A 105 -11.38 -4.07 7.90
CA TRP A 105 -12.29 -3.22 8.66
C TRP A 105 -12.97 -2.22 7.74
N ILE A 106 -14.29 -2.27 7.67
CA ILE A 106 -15.13 -1.36 6.89
C ILE A 106 -15.72 -0.30 7.84
N PRO A 107 -15.42 1.00 7.66
CA PRO A 107 -15.98 2.07 8.48
C PRO A 107 -17.51 1.99 8.58
N ASN A 108 -18.05 2.14 9.77
CA ASN A 108 -19.49 2.12 10.08
C ASN A 108 -20.21 0.76 9.84
N ILE A 109 -19.49 -0.28 9.41
CA ILE A 109 -20.03 -1.64 9.20
C ILE A 109 -19.36 -2.62 10.16
N GLY A 110 -18.04 -2.51 10.33
CA GLY A 110 -17.24 -3.41 11.14
C GLY A 110 -16.30 -4.29 10.32
N SER A 111 -15.84 -5.39 10.91
CA SER A 111 -14.84 -6.26 10.30
C SER A 111 -15.43 -7.29 9.34
N MET A 112 -14.80 -7.45 8.19
CA MET A 112 -14.94 -8.65 7.34
C MET A 112 -13.85 -9.65 7.74
N GLY A 113 -14.20 -10.57 8.60
CA GLY A 113 -13.30 -11.56 9.19
C GLY A 113 -13.05 -11.36 10.68
N GLU A 114 -12.36 -12.31 11.28
CA GLU A 114 -12.11 -12.32 12.72
C GLU A 114 -10.95 -11.35 13.08
N VAL A 115 -11.25 -10.37 13.91
CA VAL A 115 -10.27 -9.39 14.39
C VAL A 115 -9.37 -9.97 15.47
N LYS A 116 -9.94 -10.81 16.36
CA LYS A 116 -9.19 -11.44 17.44
C LYS A 116 -8.15 -12.42 16.89
N GLY A 117 -6.91 -12.26 17.32
CA GLY A 117 -5.79 -13.07 16.86
C GLY A 117 -5.38 -12.81 15.40
N SER A 118 -5.82 -11.69 14.78
CA SER A 118 -5.28 -11.20 13.51
C SER A 118 -3.88 -10.61 13.69
N ARG A 119 -3.11 -10.48 12.60
CA ARG A 119 -1.78 -9.84 12.61
C ARG A 119 -1.80 -8.47 11.94
N ILE A 120 -2.63 -8.31 10.91
CA ILE A 120 -2.86 -7.02 10.27
C ILE A 120 -4.37 -6.84 10.13
N ILE A 121 -4.89 -5.73 10.61
CA ILE A 121 -6.25 -5.31 10.35
C ILE A 121 -6.16 -4.27 9.23
N LEU A 122 -6.78 -4.53 8.11
CA LEU A 122 -6.71 -3.68 6.92
C LEU A 122 -7.88 -2.70 6.92
N TRP A 123 -7.61 -1.42 6.81
CA TRP A 123 -8.66 -0.43 6.60
C TRP A 123 -9.21 -0.52 5.18
N HIS A 124 -10.53 -0.56 5.02
CA HIS A 124 -11.21 -0.64 3.73
C HIS A 124 -11.11 0.68 2.96
N GLY A 125 -9.94 0.98 2.46
CA GLY A 125 -9.65 2.06 1.53
C GLY A 125 -8.81 1.51 0.39
N PHE A 126 -8.75 2.24 -0.72
CA PHE A 126 -8.01 1.82 -1.92
C PHE A 126 -7.68 3.03 -2.81
N CYS A 127 -6.69 2.86 -3.67
CA CYS A 127 -6.39 3.81 -4.73
C CYS A 127 -7.29 3.52 -5.95
N SER A 128 -8.06 4.53 -6.40
CA SER A 128 -8.96 4.40 -7.55
C SER A 128 -8.23 4.10 -8.87
N VAL A 129 -6.96 4.42 -8.98
CA VAL A 129 -6.14 4.09 -10.15
C VAL A 129 -5.72 2.62 -10.08
N HIS A 130 -5.10 2.20 -8.98
CA HIS A 130 -4.47 0.88 -8.91
C HIS A 130 -5.48 -0.27 -8.82
N THR A 131 -6.69 -0.04 -8.30
CA THR A 131 -7.77 -1.06 -8.31
C THR A 131 -8.31 -1.40 -9.68
N ARG A 132 -7.98 -0.62 -10.71
CA ARG A 132 -8.40 -0.86 -12.09
C ARG A 132 -7.57 -1.92 -12.81
N PHE A 133 -6.40 -2.27 -12.31
CA PHE A 133 -5.53 -3.26 -12.94
C PHE A 133 -6.00 -4.67 -12.63
N THR A 134 -6.53 -5.35 -13.64
CA THR A 134 -7.18 -6.67 -13.51
C THR A 134 -6.36 -7.79 -14.13
N VAL A 135 -6.70 -9.02 -13.77
CA VAL A 135 -6.09 -10.23 -14.35
C VAL A 135 -6.38 -10.33 -15.85
N GLU A 136 -7.59 -9.97 -16.28
CA GLU A 136 -8.01 -9.99 -17.70
C GLU A 136 -7.15 -9.05 -18.55
N GLN A 137 -6.78 -7.87 -18.03
CA GLN A 137 -5.88 -6.94 -18.72
C GLN A 137 -4.47 -7.55 -18.87
N ILE A 138 -3.97 -8.23 -17.83
CA ILE A 138 -2.68 -8.92 -17.87
C ILE A 138 -2.70 -10.04 -18.91
N GLU A 139 -3.74 -10.86 -18.92
CA GLU A 139 -3.92 -11.93 -19.90
C GLU A 139 -4.04 -11.38 -21.33
N GLY A 140 -4.81 -10.31 -21.52
CA GLY A 140 -4.93 -9.61 -22.80
C GLY A 140 -3.61 -9.05 -23.32
N PHE A 141 -2.77 -8.51 -22.44
CA PHE A 141 -1.42 -8.10 -22.80
C PHE A 141 -0.55 -9.28 -23.24
N ARG A 142 -0.55 -10.39 -22.47
CA ARG A 142 0.22 -11.60 -22.78
C ARG A 142 -0.21 -12.29 -24.07
N GLN A 143 -1.47 -12.18 -24.47
CA GLN A 143 -1.93 -12.66 -25.78
C GLN A 143 -1.29 -11.88 -26.94
N ARG A 144 -1.08 -10.56 -26.78
CA ARG A 144 -0.41 -9.73 -27.78
C ARG A 144 1.11 -9.85 -27.75
N TYR A 145 1.66 -10.04 -26.55
CA TYR A 145 3.10 -10.10 -26.29
C TYR A 145 3.42 -11.31 -25.39
N PRO A 146 3.51 -12.54 -25.95
CA PRO A 146 3.70 -13.76 -25.15
C PRO A 146 4.96 -13.76 -24.28
N GLU A 147 6.03 -13.09 -24.74
CA GLU A 147 7.30 -12.91 -24.02
C GLU A 147 7.38 -11.56 -23.29
N GLY A 148 6.27 -10.86 -23.20
CA GLY A 148 6.19 -9.55 -22.58
C GLY A 148 6.17 -9.64 -21.05
N TYR A 149 6.58 -8.57 -20.41
CA TYR A 149 6.66 -8.43 -18.95
C TYR A 149 5.52 -7.60 -18.41
N VAL A 150 5.02 -7.95 -17.23
CA VAL A 150 4.00 -7.18 -16.51
C VAL A 150 4.54 -6.80 -15.15
N VAL A 151 4.58 -5.50 -14.86
CA VAL A 151 4.98 -4.99 -13.55
C VAL A 151 3.92 -4.05 -13.00
N ILE A 152 3.49 -4.26 -11.75
CA ILE A 152 2.39 -3.49 -11.16
C ILE A 152 2.74 -2.91 -9.78
N HIS A 153 2.02 -1.86 -9.41
CA HIS A 153 2.17 -1.25 -8.08
C HIS A 153 1.44 -2.08 -7.01
N PRO A 154 1.97 -2.22 -5.79
CA PRO A 154 1.38 -3.06 -4.74
C PRO A 154 0.06 -2.54 -4.13
N GLU A 155 -0.45 -1.38 -4.55
CA GLU A 155 -1.81 -0.93 -4.27
C GLU A 155 -2.85 -1.59 -5.20
N SER A 156 -2.43 -2.50 -6.11
CA SER A 156 -3.31 -3.26 -6.99
C SER A 156 -3.95 -4.46 -6.25
N PRO A 157 -5.10 -4.97 -6.73
CA PRO A 157 -5.71 -6.18 -6.18
C PRO A 157 -4.73 -7.34 -6.11
N ILE A 158 -4.83 -8.16 -5.06
CA ILE A 158 -3.88 -9.26 -4.83
C ILE A 158 -3.86 -10.26 -5.98
N GLU A 159 -5.00 -10.50 -6.62
CA GLU A 159 -5.14 -11.40 -7.76
C GLU A 159 -4.24 -10.95 -8.92
N SER A 160 -4.21 -9.64 -9.19
CA SER A 160 -3.38 -9.05 -10.24
C SER A 160 -1.90 -9.05 -9.85
N VAL A 161 -1.60 -8.80 -8.56
CA VAL A 161 -0.22 -8.88 -8.04
C VAL A 161 0.35 -10.30 -8.17
N GLN A 162 -0.46 -11.32 -7.93
CA GLN A 162 -0.04 -12.72 -7.98
C GLN A 162 0.26 -13.24 -9.40
N VAL A 163 -0.38 -12.67 -10.42
CA VAL A 163 -0.17 -13.08 -11.82
C VAL A 163 0.80 -12.18 -12.58
N ALA A 164 1.14 -11.01 -12.05
CA ALA A 164 2.17 -10.14 -12.62
C ALA A 164 3.58 -10.75 -12.45
N ASP A 165 4.51 -10.41 -13.35
CA ASP A 165 5.90 -10.89 -13.28
C ASP A 165 6.67 -10.22 -12.14
N ALA A 166 6.29 -8.98 -11.79
CA ALA A 166 6.87 -8.26 -10.67
C ALA A 166 5.89 -7.23 -10.10
N ASN A 167 6.08 -6.90 -8.82
CA ASN A 167 5.37 -5.79 -8.20
C ASN A 167 6.30 -5.01 -7.26
N GLY A 168 6.06 -3.71 -7.14
CA GLY A 168 6.86 -2.87 -6.26
C GLY A 168 6.53 -1.38 -6.38
N SER A 169 7.24 -0.59 -5.60
CA SER A 169 7.10 0.87 -5.59
C SER A 169 7.37 1.49 -6.97
N THR A 170 7.03 2.76 -7.14
CA THR A 170 7.34 3.51 -8.37
C THR A 170 8.84 3.47 -8.70
N GLN A 171 9.72 3.56 -7.70
CA GLN A 171 11.15 3.42 -7.91
C GLN A 171 11.56 2.00 -8.34
N PHE A 172 10.91 0.98 -7.77
CA PHE A 172 11.12 -0.40 -8.20
C PHE A 172 10.70 -0.60 -9.65
N ILE A 173 9.51 -0.12 -10.05
CA ILE A 173 9.00 -0.20 -11.43
C ILE A 173 9.98 0.48 -12.40
N ARG A 174 10.46 1.67 -12.07
CA ARG A 174 11.46 2.37 -12.89
C ARG A 174 12.72 1.55 -13.08
N ASN A 175 13.29 1.01 -12.01
CA ASN A 175 14.49 0.18 -12.07
C ASN A 175 14.25 -1.13 -12.82
N TYR A 176 13.07 -1.74 -12.65
CA TYR A 176 12.68 -2.96 -13.35
C TYR A 176 12.67 -2.74 -14.87
N VAL A 177 11.98 -1.71 -15.34
CA VAL A 177 11.90 -1.34 -16.76
C VAL A 177 13.28 -1.02 -17.33
N ALA A 178 14.09 -0.25 -16.60
CA ALA A 178 15.44 0.11 -17.05
C ALA A 178 16.35 -1.12 -17.26
N ASN A 179 16.17 -2.18 -16.48
CA ASN A 179 16.97 -3.40 -16.55
C ASN A 179 16.45 -4.43 -17.56
N LEU A 180 15.28 -4.23 -18.17
CA LEU A 180 14.79 -5.12 -19.22
C LEU A 180 15.65 -5.01 -20.49
N PRO A 181 15.81 -6.10 -21.26
CA PRO A 181 16.50 -6.05 -22.56
C PRO A 181 15.87 -5.04 -23.53
N SER A 182 16.70 -4.47 -24.43
CA SER A 182 16.20 -3.69 -25.55
C SER A 182 15.26 -4.55 -26.44
N GLY A 183 14.19 -3.95 -26.93
CA GLY A 183 13.15 -4.65 -27.69
C GLY A 183 12.09 -5.35 -26.83
N SER A 184 12.21 -5.33 -25.49
CA SER A 184 11.17 -5.90 -24.63
C SER A 184 9.85 -5.16 -24.75
N ALA A 185 8.74 -5.91 -24.66
CA ALA A 185 7.41 -5.37 -24.40
C ALA A 185 7.12 -5.44 -22.90
N VAL A 186 6.59 -4.35 -22.33
CA VAL A 186 6.22 -4.30 -20.90
C VAL A 186 4.93 -3.52 -20.69
N ALA A 187 3.98 -4.14 -19.98
CA ALA A 187 2.79 -3.48 -19.47
C ALA A 187 3.01 -3.07 -18.01
N ILE A 188 2.66 -1.83 -17.70
CA ILE A 188 2.87 -1.25 -16.36
C ILE A 188 1.53 -0.91 -15.73
N GLY A 189 1.27 -1.50 -14.55
CA GLY A 189 0.10 -1.19 -13.72
C GLY A 189 0.42 -0.12 -12.68
N THR A 190 0.50 1.13 -13.12
CA THR A 190 0.59 2.32 -12.27
C THR A 190 0.03 3.55 -12.99
N GLU A 191 0.15 4.72 -12.40
CA GLU A 191 -0.40 5.97 -12.92
C GLU A 191 0.18 6.34 -14.28
N ILE A 192 -0.69 6.76 -15.21
CA ILE A 192 -0.41 6.91 -16.65
C ILE A 192 0.74 7.86 -16.95
N ASN A 193 0.90 8.98 -16.23
CA ASN A 193 1.99 9.92 -16.49
C ASN A 193 3.37 9.32 -16.19
N MET A 194 3.46 8.43 -15.20
CA MET A 194 4.68 7.68 -14.96
C MET A 194 4.96 6.70 -16.08
N VAL A 195 3.93 6.01 -16.61
CA VAL A 195 4.08 5.07 -17.73
C VAL A 195 4.54 5.80 -19.00
N ALA A 196 3.90 6.92 -19.33
CA ALA A 196 4.27 7.75 -20.47
C ALA A 196 5.73 8.24 -20.38
N ARG A 197 6.12 8.72 -19.20
CA ARG A 197 7.51 9.14 -18.95
C ARG A 197 8.51 7.99 -19.14
N LEU A 198 8.19 6.78 -18.65
CA LEU A 198 9.06 5.62 -18.85
C LEU A 198 9.16 5.22 -20.33
N ALA A 199 8.08 5.35 -21.10
CA ALA A 199 8.10 5.14 -22.54
C ALA A 199 9.02 6.15 -23.26
N ASP A 200 8.98 7.42 -22.86
CA ASP A 200 9.87 8.45 -23.39
C ASP A 200 11.35 8.23 -22.98
N GLU A 201 11.61 7.78 -21.75
CA GLU A 201 12.95 7.49 -21.24
C GLU A 201 13.57 6.22 -21.89
N HIS A 202 12.74 5.29 -22.39
CA HIS A 202 13.16 4.01 -22.97
C HIS A 202 12.56 3.72 -24.35
N PRO A 203 12.89 4.51 -25.37
CA PRO A 203 12.30 4.38 -26.73
C PRO A 203 12.73 3.07 -27.42
N ASP A 204 13.69 2.35 -26.87
CA ASP A 204 14.13 1.04 -27.32
C ASP A 204 13.22 -0.11 -26.87
N LYS A 205 12.17 0.17 -26.09
CA LYS A 205 11.21 -0.82 -25.55
C LYS A 205 9.78 -0.44 -25.94
N HIS A 206 8.91 -1.43 -26.01
CA HIS A 206 7.48 -1.20 -26.11
C HIS A 206 6.88 -1.11 -24.70
N ILE A 207 6.49 0.08 -24.27
CA ILE A 207 5.95 0.33 -22.94
C ILE A 207 4.51 0.81 -23.06
N GLU A 208 3.58 0.12 -22.40
CA GLU A 208 2.17 0.51 -22.36
C GLU A 208 1.61 0.47 -20.93
N CYS A 209 0.57 1.28 -20.71
CA CYS A 209 -0.22 1.17 -19.48
C CYS A 209 -1.09 -0.09 -19.54
N LEU A 210 -1.15 -0.83 -18.45
CA LEU A 210 -1.96 -2.05 -18.38
C LEU A 210 -3.46 -1.77 -18.55
N ASP A 211 -3.96 -0.63 -18.04
CA ASP A 211 -5.32 -0.17 -18.28
C ASP A 211 -5.39 0.59 -19.62
N PRO A 212 -6.17 0.11 -20.60
CA PRO A 212 -6.33 0.78 -21.89
C PRO A 212 -7.13 2.09 -21.79
N GLU A 213 -7.89 2.27 -20.72
CA GLU A 213 -8.62 3.52 -20.45
C GLU A 213 -7.75 4.44 -19.59
N ILE A 214 -7.35 5.56 -20.15
CA ILE A 214 -6.53 6.57 -19.46
C ILE A 214 -7.28 7.08 -18.22
N CYS A 215 -6.77 6.75 -17.04
CA CYS A 215 -7.28 7.25 -15.77
C CYS A 215 -6.18 8.00 -15.02
N PRO A 216 -6.06 9.33 -15.19
CA PRO A 216 -5.11 10.12 -14.41
C PRO A 216 -5.53 10.11 -12.94
N CYS A 217 -4.55 10.12 -12.06
CA CYS A 217 -4.81 10.26 -10.62
C CYS A 217 -5.35 11.65 -10.31
N SER A 218 -6.63 11.76 -9.95
CA SER A 218 -7.28 13.03 -9.63
C SER A 218 -6.57 13.76 -8.47
N THR A 219 -6.06 13.02 -7.50
CA THR A 219 -5.35 13.59 -6.35
C THR A 219 -3.99 14.19 -6.77
N MET A 220 -3.24 13.51 -7.63
CA MET A 220 -1.97 14.04 -8.16
C MET A 220 -2.22 15.26 -9.07
N TYR A 221 -3.34 15.30 -9.79
CA TYR A 221 -3.73 16.43 -10.61
C TYR A 221 -3.98 17.72 -9.81
N MET A 222 -4.27 17.59 -8.52
CA MET A 222 -4.42 18.73 -7.61
C MET A 222 -3.06 19.38 -7.25
N ILE A 223 -1.94 18.69 -7.49
CA ILE A 223 -0.58 19.22 -7.24
C ILE A 223 -0.13 19.97 -8.49
N HIS A 224 -0.63 21.21 -8.64
CA HIS A 224 -0.28 22.06 -9.77
C HIS A 224 0.91 22.98 -9.44
N PRO A 225 1.83 23.27 -10.38
CA PRO A 225 2.97 24.16 -10.16
C PRO A 225 2.59 25.54 -9.58
N ALA A 226 1.42 26.08 -9.93
CA ALA A 226 0.93 27.33 -9.37
C ALA A 226 0.69 27.26 -7.86
N TYR A 227 0.23 26.11 -7.33
CA TYR A 227 0.06 25.93 -5.89
C TYR A 227 1.40 25.81 -5.16
N LEU A 228 2.39 25.18 -5.80
CA LEU A 228 3.75 25.14 -5.27
C LEU A 228 4.34 26.56 -5.20
N MET A 229 4.18 27.35 -6.26
CA MET A 229 4.62 28.77 -6.28
C MET A 229 3.95 29.58 -5.18
N ASP A 230 2.62 29.46 -5.01
CA ASP A 230 1.88 30.16 -3.96
C ASP A 230 2.41 29.80 -2.54
N VAL A 231 2.74 28.55 -2.29
CA VAL A 231 3.35 28.12 -1.01
C VAL A 231 4.75 28.73 -0.84
N LEU A 232 5.60 28.67 -1.89
CA LEU A 232 6.97 29.20 -1.83
C LEU A 232 7.01 30.73 -1.65
N GLU A 233 6.03 31.45 -2.19
CA GLU A 233 5.91 32.91 -2.05
C GLU A 233 5.43 33.35 -0.65
N ARG A 234 4.86 32.41 0.14
CA ARG A 234 4.35 32.67 1.51
C ARG A 234 5.30 32.26 2.63
N ILE A 235 6.40 31.58 2.31
CA ILE A 235 7.46 31.21 3.24
C ILE A 235 8.49 32.34 3.34
#